data_8aeec7475909318b0d7f94dfee340994
#
_entry.id   8aeec7475909318b0d7f94dfee340994
#
_cell.length_a   1.000
_cell.length_b   1.000
_cell.length_c   1.000
_cell.angle_alpha   90.00
_cell.angle_beta   90.00
_cell.angle_gamma   90.00
#
_symmetry.space_group_name_H-M   'P 1'
#
loop_
_entity.id
_entity.type
_entity.pdbx_description
1 polymer ?
#
loop_
_entity_poly.entity_id
_entity_poly.type
_entity_poly.pdbx_seq_one_letter_code
_entity_poly.pdbx_strand_id
1 'polypeptide(L)'
;MTEAPTLKIHIKKLFIYFILLFQISCASLYSSNDTYNLRGKVSFTSDKANFFFNVVTQISKNNINIKFYDPTGIKLVTELNSYGGNWNTSNYDTRLVNFFKITPRELFYLASKECNKKIECSIFKEFIRDDVKILILLNDV
;
A
#
# COMPACT_ATOMS: atom_id res chain seq x y z
N MET A 1 58.67 1.51 31.53
CA MET A 1 57.29 2.04 31.35
C MET A 1 56.41 0.88 30.99
N THR A 2 55.71 0.29 31.97
CA THR A 2 54.82 -0.84 31.76
C THR A 2 53.39 -0.29 31.72
N GLU A 3 52.83 -0.15 30.53
CA GLU A 3 51.41 0.15 30.36
C GLU A 3 50.62 -1.01 30.94
N ALA A 4 49.74 -0.72 31.87
CA ALA A 4 48.95 -1.71 32.57
C ALA A 4 48.02 -2.48 31.58
N PRO A 5 48.09 -3.80 31.49
CA PRO A 5 47.30 -4.61 30.57
C PRO A 5 45.77 -4.51 30.80
N THR A 6 45.38 -4.05 31.99
CA THR A 6 43.98 -3.87 32.41
C THR A 6 43.25 -2.78 31.60
N LEU A 7 43.94 -1.70 31.21
CA LEU A 7 43.32 -0.58 30.48
C LEU A 7 42.90 -1.00 29.05
N LYS A 8 43.71 -1.81 28.35
CA LYS A 8 43.39 -2.32 27.04
C LYS A 8 42.17 -3.25 26.99
N ILE A 9 41.97 -4.00 28.06
CA ILE A 9 40.82 -4.93 28.16
C ILE A 9 39.51 -4.14 28.37
N HIS A 10 39.55 -3.07 29.16
CA HIS A 10 38.38 -2.22 29.36
C HIS A 10 37.96 -1.45 28.09
N ILE A 11 38.92 -0.94 27.34
CA ILE A 11 38.64 -0.25 26.06
C ILE A 11 38.05 -1.19 25.04
N LYS A 12 38.55 -2.42 24.91
CA LYS A 12 37.99 -3.43 24.01
C LYS A 12 36.56 -3.82 24.39
N LYS A 13 36.28 -4.01 25.68
CA LYS A 13 34.91 -4.29 26.16
C LYS A 13 33.97 -3.12 25.92
N LEU A 14 34.38 -1.90 26.13
CA LEU A 14 33.59 -0.69 25.88
C LEU A 14 33.27 -0.54 24.38
N PHE A 15 34.21 -0.86 23.50
CA PHE A 15 34.03 -0.80 22.07
C PHE A 15 33.03 -1.86 21.56
N ILE A 16 33.03 -3.06 22.15
CA ILE A 16 32.09 -4.13 21.83
C ILE A 16 30.66 -3.73 22.29
N TYR A 17 30.51 -3.14 23.47
CA TYR A 17 29.22 -2.62 23.92
C TYR A 17 28.70 -1.49 23.04
N PHE A 18 29.57 -0.63 22.54
CA PHE A 18 29.22 0.46 21.63
C PHE A 18 28.72 -0.07 20.27
N ILE A 19 29.40 -1.09 19.72
CA ILE A 19 28.97 -1.76 18.47
C ILE A 19 27.63 -2.49 18.66
N LEU A 20 27.41 -3.15 19.80
CA LEU A 20 26.15 -3.81 20.11
C LEU A 20 24.97 -2.83 20.25
N LEU A 21 25.21 -1.63 20.80
CA LEU A 21 24.19 -0.57 20.89
C LEU A 21 23.80 -0.02 19.51
N PHE A 22 24.72 0.02 18.55
CA PHE A 22 24.42 0.45 17.18
C PHE A 22 23.60 -0.55 16.38
N GLN A 23 23.64 -1.83 16.73
CA GLN A 23 22.84 -2.88 16.04
C GLN A 23 21.34 -2.82 16.42
N ILE A 24 20.97 -2.23 17.54
CA ILE A 24 19.59 -2.18 18.02
C ILE A 24 18.78 -1.06 17.38
N SER A 25 19.43 -0.04 16.82
CA SER A 25 18.75 1.14 16.28
C SER A 25 18.24 1.00 14.84
N CYS A 26 18.57 -0.07 14.12
CA CYS A 26 18.10 -0.28 12.75
C CYS A 26 16.86 -1.18 12.61
N ALA A 27 16.42 -1.85 13.66
CA ALA A 27 15.35 -2.84 13.57
C ALA A 27 13.93 -2.30 13.84
N SER A 28 13.79 -1.06 14.32
CA SER A 28 12.48 -0.53 14.74
C SER A 28 11.80 0.43 13.77
N LEU A 29 12.39 0.70 12.58
CA LEU A 29 11.90 1.75 11.70
C LEU A 29 10.97 1.26 10.56
N TYR A 30 10.64 -0.04 10.48
CA TYR A 30 9.85 -0.56 9.36
C TYR A 30 8.80 -1.60 9.74
N SER A 31 8.08 -1.34 10.81
CA SER A 31 6.86 -2.09 11.11
C SER A 31 5.69 -1.13 11.29
N SER A 32 5.41 -0.33 10.28
CA SER A 32 4.08 0.26 10.19
C SER A 32 3.18 -0.77 9.51
N ASN A 33 2.40 -1.46 10.30
CA ASN A 33 1.21 -2.16 9.83
C ASN A 33 0.15 -1.12 9.43
N ASP A 34 0.54 -0.19 8.56
CA ASP A 34 -0.35 0.87 8.11
C ASP A 34 -1.45 0.24 7.27
N THR A 35 -2.66 0.39 7.74
CA THR A 35 -3.87 0.02 7.02
C THR A 35 -4.62 1.30 6.68
N TYR A 36 -4.88 1.49 5.40
CA TYR A 36 -5.60 2.65 4.88
C TYR A 36 -7.03 2.24 4.54
N ASN A 37 -8.00 2.88 5.20
CA ASN A 37 -9.42 2.70 4.92
C ASN A 37 -9.89 3.89 4.08
N LEU A 38 -10.19 3.64 2.81
CA LEU A 38 -10.48 4.67 1.85
C LEU A 38 -11.80 4.39 1.12
N ARG A 39 -12.44 5.45 0.64
CA ARG A 39 -13.61 5.36 -0.22
C ARG A 39 -13.52 6.37 -1.36
N GLY A 40 -14.19 6.08 -2.45
CA GLY A 40 -14.18 7.00 -3.58
C GLY A 40 -14.74 6.40 -4.85
N LYS A 41 -14.08 6.69 -5.96
CA LYS A 41 -14.52 6.27 -7.29
C LYS A 41 -13.37 5.72 -8.11
N VAL A 42 -13.68 4.72 -8.92
CA VAL A 42 -12.81 4.23 -9.98
C VAL A 42 -13.57 4.33 -11.28
N SER A 43 -13.03 5.06 -12.24
CA SER A 43 -13.62 5.19 -13.58
C SER A 43 -12.72 4.59 -14.65
N PHE A 44 -13.37 4.08 -15.68
CA PHE A 44 -12.74 3.48 -16.84
C PHE A 44 -13.26 4.22 -18.08
N THR A 45 -12.34 4.75 -18.86
CA THR A 45 -12.66 5.50 -20.08
C THR A 45 -11.88 4.93 -21.25
N SER A 46 -12.58 4.55 -22.30
CA SER A 46 -12.02 4.16 -23.59
C SER A 46 -12.86 4.74 -24.70
N ASP A 47 -12.42 4.61 -25.94
CA ASP A 47 -13.19 5.04 -27.14
C ASP A 47 -14.54 4.33 -27.27
N LYS A 48 -14.69 3.15 -26.65
CA LYS A 48 -15.87 2.29 -26.78
C LYS A 48 -16.80 2.31 -25.59
N ALA A 49 -16.31 2.66 -24.42
CA ALA A 49 -17.08 2.59 -23.20
C ALA A 49 -16.55 3.55 -22.13
N ASN A 50 -17.48 4.09 -21.36
CA ASN A 50 -17.16 4.93 -20.21
C ASN A 50 -18.07 4.50 -19.06
N PHE A 51 -17.47 4.05 -17.94
CA PHE A 51 -18.21 3.62 -16.76
C PHE A 51 -17.40 3.85 -15.50
N PHE A 52 -18.06 3.86 -14.37
CA PHE A 52 -17.42 4.01 -13.08
C PHE A 52 -18.09 3.18 -11.99
N PHE A 53 -17.35 2.97 -10.92
CA PHE A 53 -17.80 2.34 -9.69
C PHE A 53 -17.54 3.26 -8.51
N ASN A 54 -18.44 3.26 -7.54
CA ASN A 54 -18.09 3.70 -6.20
C ASN A 54 -17.31 2.57 -5.51
N VAL A 55 -16.29 2.91 -4.74
CA VAL A 55 -15.43 1.93 -4.10
C VAL A 55 -15.24 2.22 -2.62
N VAL A 56 -15.17 1.15 -1.84
CA VAL A 56 -14.69 1.16 -0.46
C VAL A 56 -13.53 0.18 -0.40
N THR A 57 -12.40 0.62 0.10
CA THR A 57 -11.20 -0.21 0.10
C THR A 57 -10.47 -0.14 1.43
N GLN A 58 -9.88 -1.28 1.78
CA GLN A 58 -8.91 -1.41 2.84
C GLN A 58 -7.59 -1.86 2.23
N ILE A 59 -6.56 -1.05 2.36
CA ILE A 59 -5.25 -1.28 1.75
C ILE A 59 -4.23 -1.47 2.86
N SER A 60 -3.60 -2.64 2.90
CA SER A 60 -2.46 -2.93 3.75
C SER A 60 -1.34 -3.58 2.92
N LYS A 61 -0.16 -3.70 3.51
CA LYS A 61 1.03 -4.25 2.81
C LYS A 61 0.79 -5.65 2.23
N ASN A 62 0.08 -6.51 2.95
CA ASN A 62 -0.08 -7.92 2.59
C ASN A 62 -1.48 -8.28 2.12
N ASN A 63 -2.44 -7.40 2.32
CA ASN A 63 -3.84 -7.65 1.97
C ASN A 63 -4.52 -6.36 1.52
N ILE A 64 -5.17 -6.43 0.38
CA ILE A 64 -6.04 -5.37 -0.12
C ILE A 64 -7.41 -5.97 -0.36
N ASN A 65 -8.43 -5.31 0.17
CA ASN A 65 -9.82 -5.60 -0.10
C ASN A 65 -10.46 -4.38 -0.76
N ILE A 66 -11.11 -4.57 -1.89
CA ILE A 66 -11.84 -3.51 -2.61
C ILE A 66 -13.24 -3.99 -2.92
N LYS A 67 -14.22 -3.26 -2.42
CA LYS A 67 -15.64 -3.44 -2.74
C LYS A 67 -16.03 -2.43 -3.80
N PHE A 68 -16.52 -2.92 -4.94
CA PHE A 68 -17.02 -2.12 -6.05
C PHE A 68 -18.54 -2.09 -6.01
N TYR A 69 -19.09 -0.90 -5.95
CA TYR A 69 -20.52 -0.63 -5.96
C TYR A 69 -20.92 0.01 -7.28
N ASP A 70 -22.17 -0.17 -7.65
CA ASP A 70 -22.76 0.50 -8.80
C ASP A 70 -22.66 2.04 -8.68
N PRO A 71 -22.98 2.79 -9.74
CA PRO A 71 -22.96 4.25 -9.71
C PRO A 71 -23.83 4.88 -8.63
N THR A 72 -24.88 4.20 -8.18
CA THR A 72 -25.72 4.69 -7.07
C THR A 72 -25.06 4.53 -5.70
N GLY A 73 -24.03 3.68 -5.61
CA GLY A 73 -23.34 3.37 -4.35
C GLY A 73 -24.07 2.41 -3.43
N ILE A 74 -25.17 1.81 -3.91
CA ILE A 74 -26.06 0.97 -3.09
C ILE A 74 -25.80 -0.51 -3.33
N LYS A 75 -25.71 -0.92 -4.61
CA LYS A 75 -25.57 -2.33 -4.98
C LYS A 75 -24.10 -2.72 -5.09
N LEU A 76 -23.67 -3.70 -4.29
CA LEU A 76 -22.36 -4.33 -4.45
C LEU A 76 -22.32 -5.10 -5.77
N VAL A 77 -21.40 -4.73 -6.63
CA VAL A 77 -21.18 -5.38 -7.93
C VAL A 77 -20.21 -6.54 -7.79
N THR A 78 -19.06 -6.29 -7.15
CA THR A 78 -18.05 -7.30 -6.90
C THR A 78 -17.10 -6.88 -5.79
N GLU A 79 -16.37 -7.84 -5.27
CA GLU A 79 -15.34 -7.65 -4.26
C GLU A 79 -14.03 -8.28 -4.75
N LEU A 80 -12.96 -7.51 -4.70
CA LEU A 80 -11.61 -7.98 -5.03
C LEU A 80 -10.77 -8.08 -3.79
N ASN A 81 -10.07 -9.19 -3.68
CA ASN A 81 -9.10 -9.43 -2.62
C ASN A 81 -7.73 -9.71 -3.21
N SER A 82 -6.68 -9.22 -2.56
CA SER A 82 -5.32 -9.61 -2.88
C SER A 82 -4.69 -10.37 -1.72
N TYR A 83 -3.84 -11.30 -2.07
CA TYR A 83 -3.00 -12.02 -1.14
C TYR A 83 -1.58 -12.08 -1.68
N GLY A 84 -0.58 -11.66 -0.88
CA GLY A 84 0.82 -11.77 -1.25
C GLY A 84 1.21 -11.01 -2.53
N GLY A 85 0.49 -9.95 -2.90
CA GLY A 85 0.78 -9.12 -4.07
C GLY A 85 0.10 -9.54 -5.37
N ASN A 86 -0.79 -10.55 -5.34
CA ASN A 86 -1.58 -10.99 -6.48
C ASN A 86 -3.08 -10.81 -6.21
N TRP A 87 -3.84 -10.45 -7.25
CA TRP A 87 -5.29 -10.42 -7.19
C TRP A 87 -5.88 -11.83 -7.22
N ASN A 88 -6.89 -12.05 -6.39
CA ASN A 88 -7.75 -13.22 -6.54
C ASN A 88 -8.78 -12.92 -7.63
N THR A 89 -8.67 -13.63 -8.76
CA THR A 89 -9.51 -13.43 -9.94
C THR A 89 -10.58 -14.50 -10.13
N SER A 90 -10.89 -15.28 -9.10
CA SER A 90 -11.83 -16.41 -9.22
C SER A 90 -13.28 -15.99 -9.47
N ASN A 91 -13.67 -14.76 -9.08
CA ASN A 91 -15.02 -14.25 -9.23
C ASN A 91 -15.01 -12.73 -9.39
N TYR A 92 -15.02 -12.23 -10.62
CA TYR A 92 -15.01 -10.80 -10.87
C TYR A 92 -15.95 -10.38 -12.01
N ASP A 93 -16.38 -9.13 -11.97
CA ASP A 93 -17.11 -8.50 -13.08
C ASP A 93 -16.14 -8.23 -14.24
N THR A 94 -16.51 -8.62 -15.46
CA THR A 94 -15.67 -8.50 -16.65
C THR A 94 -15.28 -7.05 -16.99
N ARG A 95 -16.06 -6.07 -16.51
CA ARG A 95 -15.72 -4.64 -16.63
C ARG A 95 -14.45 -4.25 -15.88
N LEU A 96 -14.03 -5.06 -14.91
CA LEU A 96 -12.82 -4.82 -14.10
C LEU A 96 -11.55 -5.46 -14.68
N VAL A 97 -11.62 -6.10 -15.86
CA VAL A 97 -10.46 -6.78 -16.44
C VAL A 97 -9.21 -5.89 -16.53
N ASN A 98 -9.39 -4.62 -16.86
CA ASN A 98 -8.28 -3.67 -16.94
C ASN A 98 -7.76 -3.21 -15.57
N PHE A 99 -8.58 -3.30 -14.51
CA PHE A 99 -8.16 -2.99 -13.16
C PHE A 99 -7.10 -3.95 -12.65
N PHE A 100 -7.17 -5.23 -13.03
CA PHE A 100 -6.17 -6.24 -12.66
C PHE A 100 -4.76 -5.96 -13.19
N LYS A 101 -4.63 -5.06 -14.16
CA LYS A 101 -3.33 -4.61 -14.67
C LYS A 101 -2.63 -3.61 -13.73
N ILE A 102 -3.36 -3.08 -12.76
CA ILE A 102 -2.81 -2.35 -11.63
C ILE A 102 -2.56 -3.37 -10.53
N THR A 103 -1.31 -3.55 -10.18
CA THR A 103 -0.95 -4.57 -9.17
C THR A 103 -1.33 -4.13 -7.76
N PRO A 104 -1.62 -5.06 -6.84
CA PRO A 104 -1.80 -4.72 -5.42
C PRO A 104 -0.63 -3.95 -4.82
N ARG A 105 0.58 -4.24 -5.26
CA ARG A 105 1.78 -3.53 -4.82
C ARG A 105 1.80 -2.07 -5.27
N GLU A 106 1.36 -1.78 -6.49
CA GLU A 106 1.25 -0.40 -6.97
C GLU A 106 0.22 0.39 -6.15
N LEU A 107 -0.94 -0.22 -5.82
CA LEU A 107 -1.95 0.41 -4.99
C LEU A 107 -1.47 0.66 -3.57
N PHE A 108 -0.80 -0.31 -2.96
CA PHE A 108 -0.22 -0.13 -1.63
C PHE A 108 0.85 0.99 -1.63
N TYR A 109 1.74 0.99 -2.61
CA TYR A 109 2.74 2.03 -2.75
C TYR A 109 2.10 3.42 -2.88
N LEU A 110 1.06 3.54 -3.71
CA LEU A 110 0.33 4.77 -3.90
C LEU A 110 -0.33 5.25 -2.60
N ALA A 111 -1.01 4.36 -1.88
CA ALA A 111 -1.62 4.67 -0.59
C ALA A 111 -0.56 5.09 0.45
N SER A 112 0.52 4.37 0.55
CA SER A 112 1.59 4.69 1.51
C SER A 112 2.27 6.03 1.20
N LYS A 113 2.46 6.35 -0.07
CA LYS A 113 3.04 7.63 -0.49
C LYS A 113 2.12 8.81 -0.20
N GLU A 114 0.84 8.68 -0.53
CA GLU A 114 -0.12 9.79 -0.44
C GLU A 114 -0.75 9.94 0.95
N CYS A 115 -0.86 8.84 1.72
CA CYS A 115 -1.55 8.83 2.99
C CYS A 115 -0.63 8.79 4.21
N ASN A 116 0.66 8.49 4.04
CA ASN A 116 1.58 8.37 5.16
C ASN A 116 1.77 9.73 5.86
N LYS A 117 1.50 9.75 7.18
CA LYS A 117 1.67 10.91 8.07
C LYS A 117 0.82 12.15 7.71
N LYS A 118 -0.19 12.01 6.87
CA LYS A 118 -1.13 13.09 6.57
C LYS A 118 -2.36 12.99 7.48
N ILE A 119 -2.91 14.12 7.88
CA ILE A 119 -4.15 14.19 8.67
C ILE A 119 -5.33 13.76 7.81
N GLU A 120 -5.32 14.14 6.53
CA GLU A 120 -6.31 13.74 5.53
C GLU A 120 -5.60 13.09 4.35
N CYS A 121 -6.09 11.93 3.95
CA CYS A 121 -5.57 11.22 2.79
C CYS A 121 -6.49 11.44 1.59
N SER A 122 -5.92 11.88 0.49
CA SER A 122 -6.59 11.96 -0.80
C SER A 122 -5.69 11.43 -1.89
N ILE A 123 -6.16 10.42 -2.62
CA ILE A 123 -5.45 9.82 -3.74
C ILE A 123 -6.17 10.19 -5.01
N PHE A 124 -5.45 10.81 -5.93
CA PHE A 124 -5.89 11.04 -7.30
C PHE A 124 -4.83 10.49 -8.23
N LYS A 125 -5.13 9.41 -8.95
CA LYS A 125 -4.18 8.78 -9.86
C LYS A 125 -4.83 8.30 -11.13
N GLU A 126 -4.17 8.58 -12.24
CA GLU A 126 -4.53 8.10 -13.55
C GLU A 126 -3.53 7.04 -14.00
N PHE A 127 -4.06 5.95 -14.52
CA PHE A 127 -3.31 4.88 -15.18
C PHE A 127 -3.83 4.72 -16.61
N ILE A 128 -2.92 4.46 -17.54
CA ILE A 128 -3.28 4.09 -18.91
C ILE A 128 -2.82 2.65 -19.11
N ARG A 129 -3.76 1.77 -19.43
CA ARG A 129 -3.53 0.36 -19.68
C ARG A 129 -4.33 -0.09 -20.91
N ASP A 130 -3.63 -0.48 -21.98
CA ASP A 130 -4.22 -0.99 -23.24
C ASP A 130 -5.36 -0.10 -23.76
N ASP A 131 -5.08 1.19 -23.98
CA ASP A 131 -6.03 2.21 -24.46
C ASP A 131 -7.22 2.49 -23.53
N VAL A 132 -7.19 1.94 -22.31
CA VAL A 132 -8.14 2.28 -21.26
C VAL A 132 -7.49 3.18 -20.25
N LYS A 133 -8.11 4.32 -20.02
CA LYS A 133 -7.78 5.26 -18.96
C LYS A 133 -8.51 4.86 -17.69
N ILE A 134 -7.76 4.58 -16.64
CA ILE A 134 -8.30 4.25 -15.32
C ILE A 134 -7.99 5.40 -14.39
N LEU A 135 -9.02 6.01 -13.84
CA LEU A 135 -8.91 7.08 -12.87
C LEU A 135 -9.32 6.58 -11.50
N ILE A 136 -8.44 6.74 -10.53
CA ILE A 136 -8.69 6.39 -9.13
C ILE A 136 -8.74 7.66 -8.30
N LEU A 137 -9.85 7.88 -7.63
CA LEU A 137 -10.06 8.96 -6.67
C LEU A 137 -10.51 8.33 -5.35
N LEU A 138 -9.67 8.40 -4.33
CA LEU A 138 -9.94 7.85 -3.00
C LEU A 138 -9.66 8.89 -1.92
N ASN A 139 -10.48 8.89 -0.88
CA ASN A 139 -10.33 9.75 0.28
C ASN A 139 -10.51 8.92 1.56
N ASP A 140 -10.07 9.42 2.68
CA ASP A 140 -10.33 8.82 3.98
C ASP A 140 -11.83 8.62 4.23
N VAL A 141 -12.13 7.58 4.96
CA VAL A 141 -13.50 7.24 5.40
C VAL A 141 -13.86 8.06 6.63
#